data_da8c74599edcac43a581ad3750fcbb7d
#
_entry.id   da8c74599edcac43a581ad3750fcbb7d
#
_cell.length_a   1.000
_cell.length_b   1.000
_cell.length_c   1.000
_cell.angle_alpha   90.00
_cell.angle_beta   90.00
_cell.angle_gamma   90.00
#
_symmetry.space_group_name_H-M   'P 1'
#
loop_
_entity.id
_entity.type
_entity.pdbx_description
1 polymer ?
#
loop_
_entity_poly.entity_id
_entity_poly.type
_entity_poly.pdbx_seq_one_letter_code
_entity_poly.pdbx_strand_id
1 'polypeptide(L)'
;MLPRTPSYRLDGKRAVVIGGSRGIGLGCAVALAEQGASVVIVARSKGQVFETVNEMKSEGFSVSGAPMDVSIIDNVKNLMGEYSDIDILVNSAGIARHTPTVDTTELDFDDVMSVNVRSAYFLAQSAAKQMISKGTGGSIIQISSQMAHVGGIDRAVYCGTKHAIEGINKSMAIEF
;
A
#
# COMPACT_ATOMS: atom_id res chain seq x y z
N MET A 1 31.51 2.22 26.43
CA MET A 1 30.97 2.43 25.04
C MET A 1 29.83 3.40 25.18
N LEU A 2 29.81 4.48 24.41
CA LEU A 2 28.70 5.43 24.46
C LEU A 2 27.45 4.83 23.80
N PRO A 3 26.24 5.05 24.34
CA PRO A 3 24.99 4.62 23.70
C PRO A 3 24.82 5.34 22.35
N ARG A 4 24.36 4.60 21.33
CA ARG A 4 24.10 5.15 20.01
C ARG A 4 22.62 5.03 19.72
N THR A 5 22.06 6.01 19.01
CA THR A 5 20.69 5.92 18.47
C THR A 5 20.63 4.83 17.41
N PRO A 6 19.52 4.08 17.32
CA PRO A 6 19.31 3.13 16.23
C PRO A 6 19.42 3.83 14.87
N SER A 7 19.94 3.11 13.88
CA SER A 7 19.92 3.60 12.49
C SER A 7 18.53 3.42 11.91
N TYR A 8 18.02 4.42 11.19
CA TYR A 8 16.81 4.34 10.39
C TYR A 8 17.09 4.04 8.92
N ARG A 9 18.35 3.73 8.58
CA ARG A 9 18.77 3.38 7.22
C ARG A 9 18.11 2.07 6.77
N LEU A 10 17.71 2.06 5.49
CA LEU A 10 17.04 0.95 4.81
C LEU A 10 17.86 0.42 3.64
N ASP A 11 19.20 0.56 3.71
CA ASP A 11 20.09 0.07 2.67
C ASP A 11 19.92 -1.44 2.46
N GLY A 12 19.76 -1.85 1.19
CA GLY A 12 19.50 -3.23 0.82
C GLY A 12 18.06 -3.71 1.06
N LYS A 13 17.16 -2.86 1.55
CA LYS A 13 15.75 -3.17 1.72
C LYS A 13 14.95 -2.85 0.47
N ARG A 14 13.96 -3.69 0.15
CA ARG A 14 13.01 -3.45 -0.93
C ARG A 14 11.64 -3.07 -0.38
N ALA A 15 11.13 -1.92 -0.85
CA ALA A 15 9.80 -1.43 -0.53
C ALA A 15 8.90 -1.45 -1.76
N VAL A 16 7.68 -1.96 -1.59
CA VAL A 16 6.61 -1.86 -2.61
C VAL A 16 5.56 -0.90 -2.08
N VAL A 17 5.28 0.17 -2.85
CA VAL A 17 4.34 1.22 -2.47
C VAL A 17 3.15 1.23 -3.43
N ILE A 18 2.05 0.68 -2.98
CA ILE A 18 0.77 0.66 -3.72
C ILE A 18 0.10 2.02 -3.57
N GLY A 19 -0.31 2.62 -4.69
CA GLY A 19 -0.77 4.01 -4.72
C GLY A 19 0.37 5.02 -4.60
N GLY A 20 1.59 4.62 -4.97
CA GLY A 20 2.83 5.39 -4.77
C GLY A 20 3.07 6.54 -5.74
N SER A 21 2.21 6.76 -6.75
CA SER A 21 2.44 7.79 -7.77
C SER A 21 1.98 9.20 -7.37
N ARG A 22 1.35 9.38 -6.22
CA ARG A 22 0.87 10.69 -5.73
C ARG A 22 0.51 10.67 -4.25
N GLY A 23 0.31 11.86 -3.68
CA GLY A 23 -0.23 12.06 -2.33
C GLY A 23 0.56 11.33 -1.25
N ILE A 24 -0.14 10.70 -0.29
CA ILE A 24 0.47 10.01 0.85
C ILE A 24 1.42 8.88 0.39
N GLY A 25 0.99 8.10 -0.61
CA GLY A 25 1.82 7.01 -1.14
C GLY A 25 3.14 7.51 -1.72
N LEU A 26 3.13 8.61 -2.47
CA LEU A 26 4.35 9.24 -2.98
C LEU A 26 5.24 9.73 -1.83
N GLY A 27 4.67 10.40 -0.83
CA GLY A 27 5.43 10.82 0.34
C GLY A 27 6.11 9.65 1.06
N CYS A 28 5.41 8.51 1.21
CA CYS A 28 5.99 7.29 1.75
C CYS A 28 7.12 6.74 0.85
N ALA A 29 6.92 6.73 -0.47
CA ALA A 29 7.91 6.24 -1.42
C ALA A 29 9.21 7.05 -1.37
N VAL A 30 9.10 8.38 -1.35
CA VAL A 30 10.24 9.29 -1.23
C VAL A 30 10.97 9.08 0.10
N ALA A 31 10.23 9.07 1.22
CA ALA A 31 10.84 8.88 2.55
C ALA A 31 11.60 7.55 2.67
N LEU A 32 11.07 6.46 2.10
CA LEU A 32 11.75 5.17 2.09
C LEU A 32 13.01 5.19 1.20
N ALA A 33 12.93 5.84 0.02
CA ALA A 33 14.05 6.00 -0.89
C ALA A 33 15.19 6.85 -0.29
N GLU A 34 14.87 7.94 0.41
CA GLU A 34 15.83 8.79 1.14
C GLU A 34 16.59 8.00 2.23
N GLN A 35 15.94 7.00 2.82
CA GLN A 35 16.59 6.11 3.78
C GLN A 35 17.40 4.98 3.11
N GLY A 36 17.43 4.91 1.78
CA GLY A 36 18.25 3.97 1.02
C GLY A 36 17.53 2.71 0.56
N ALA A 37 16.21 2.61 0.72
CA ALA A 37 15.45 1.50 0.18
C ALA A 37 15.38 1.56 -1.36
N SER A 38 15.37 0.39 -2.00
CA SER A 38 14.91 0.25 -3.38
C SER A 38 13.38 0.24 -3.42
N VAL A 39 12.77 1.17 -4.15
CA VAL A 39 11.32 1.39 -4.12
C VAL A 39 10.65 0.97 -5.43
N VAL A 40 9.55 0.22 -5.33
CA VAL A 40 8.66 -0.09 -6.46
C VAL A 40 7.38 0.72 -6.31
N ILE A 41 7.12 1.60 -7.27
CA ILE A 41 5.89 2.41 -7.32
C ILE A 41 4.82 1.67 -8.11
N VAL A 42 3.70 1.40 -7.46
CA VAL A 42 2.56 0.72 -8.07
C VAL A 42 1.34 1.64 -8.09
N ALA A 43 0.78 1.89 -9.27
CA ALA A 43 -0.48 2.60 -9.43
C ALA A 43 -1.10 2.29 -10.80
N ARG A 44 -2.37 2.65 -11.01
CA ARG A 44 -3.10 2.35 -12.25
C ARG A 44 -2.63 3.17 -13.46
N SER A 45 -2.35 4.45 -13.23
CA SER A 45 -1.96 5.36 -14.32
C SER A 45 -0.52 5.13 -14.74
N LYS A 46 -0.32 4.51 -15.89
CA LYS A 46 1.00 4.26 -16.48
C LYS A 46 1.82 5.55 -16.63
N GLY A 47 1.20 6.63 -17.11
CA GLY A 47 1.85 7.93 -17.27
C GLY A 47 2.37 8.48 -15.95
N GLN A 48 1.49 8.54 -14.91
CA GLN A 48 1.88 9.03 -13.59
C GLN A 48 2.97 8.18 -12.93
N VAL A 49 2.91 6.84 -13.08
CA VAL A 49 3.95 5.95 -12.54
C VAL A 49 5.31 6.25 -13.16
N PHE A 50 5.39 6.37 -14.48
CA PHE A 50 6.66 6.63 -15.13
C PHE A 50 7.18 8.04 -14.91
N GLU A 51 6.31 9.05 -14.86
CA GLU A 51 6.68 10.42 -14.50
C GLU A 51 7.31 10.46 -13.10
N THR A 52 6.63 9.90 -12.10
CA THR A 52 7.13 9.79 -10.73
C THR A 52 8.46 9.04 -10.65
N VAL A 53 8.58 7.91 -11.35
CA VAL A 53 9.83 7.12 -11.38
C VAL A 53 10.97 7.92 -11.99
N ASN A 54 10.74 8.67 -13.07
CA ASN A 54 11.76 9.49 -13.70
C ASN A 54 12.20 10.64 -12.79
N GLU A 55 11.26 11.31 -12.14
CA GLU A 55 11.54 12.36 -11.18
C GLU A 55 12.39 11.84 -10.02
N MET A 56 11.97 10.74 -9.38
CA MET A 56 12.74 10.14 -8.28
C MET A 56 14.12 9.64 -8.72
N LYS A 57 14.26 9.11 -9.95
CA LYS A 57 15.57 8.73 -10.50
C LYS A 57 16.49 9.93 -10.72
N SER A 58 15.94 11.08 -11.13
CA SER A 58 16.75 12.30 -11.31
C SER A 58 17.32 12.84 -10.00
N GLU A 59 16.66 12.54 -8.87
CA GLU A 59 17.16 12.80 -7.52
C GLU A 59 18.15 11.72 -7.00
N GLY A 60 18.49 10.72 -7.83
CA GLY A 60 19.44 9.66 -7.48
C GLY A 60 18.85 8.47 -6.72
N PHE A 61 17.53 8.36 -6.58
CA PHE A 61 16.90 7.27 -5.85
C PHE A 61 16.85 5.97 -6.66
N SER A 62 16.97 4.84 -5.96
CA SER A 62 16.75 3.50 -6.53
C SER A 62 15.25 3.22 -6.61
N VAL A 63 14.66 3.42 -7.77
CA VAL A 63 13.20 3.29 -7.95
C VAL A 63 12.83 2.63 -9.28
N SER A 64 11.76 1.85 -9.26
CA SER A 64 11.12 1.27 -10.45
C SER A 64 9.60 1.44 -10.38
N GLY A 65 8.91 1.17 -11.48
CA GLY A 65 7.46 1.34 -11.57
C GLY A 65 6.77 0.13 -12.15
N ALA A 66 5.64 -0.26 -11.56
CA ALA A 66 4.76 -1.33 -12.00
C ALA A 66 3.32 -0.80 -12.17
N PRO A 67 2.97 -0.29 -13.37
CA PRO A 67 1.62 0.18 -13.64
C PRO A 67 0.63 -0.98 -13.62
N MET A 68 -0.31 -1.00 -12.66
CA MET A 68 -1.34 -2.03 -12.59
C MET A 68 -2.56 -1.63 -11.75
N ASP A 69 -3.67 -2.31 -12.00
CA ASP A 69 -4.88 -2.23 -11.19
C ASP A 69 -4.88 -3.35 -10.14
N VAL A 70 -4.75 -2.98 -8.87
CA VAL A 70 -4.71 -3.92 -7.74
C VAL A 70 -6.10 -4.46 -7.35
N SER A 71 -7.19 -3.92 -7.89
CA SER A 71 -8.53 -4.51 -7.73
C SER A 71 -8.63 -5.88 -8.40
N ILE A 72 -7.78 -6.13 -9.40
CA ILE A 72 -7.66 -7.42 -10.09
C ILE A 72 -6.65 -8.30 -9.34
N ILE A 73 -7.14 -9.33 -8.66
CA ILE A 73 -6.31 -10.16 -7.77
C ILE A 73 -5.16 -10.87 -8.50
N ASP A 74 -5.33 -11.23 -9.76
CA ASP A 74 -4.24 -11.85 -10.53
C ASP A 74 -3.08 -10.86 -10.78
N ASN A 75 -3.38 -9.57 -10.90
CA ASN A 75 -2.33 -8.54 -10.92
C ASN A 75 -1.54 -8.50 -9.61
N VAL A 76 -2.22 -8.63 -8.46
CA VAL A 76 -1.56 -8.73 -7.15
C VAL A 76 -0.63 -9.94 -7.07
N LYS A 77 -1.10 -11.12 -7.54
CA LYS A 77 -0.27 -12.33 -7.57
C LYS A 77 0.97 -12.16 -8.47
N ASN A 78 0.78 -11.57 -9.66
CA ASN A 78 1.86 -11.33 -10.61
C ASN A 78 2.89 -10.35 -10.04
N LEU A 79 2.44 -9.23 -9.45
CA LEU A 79 3.31 -8.27 -8.77
C LEU A 79 4.16 -8.95 -7.69
N MET A 80 3.51 -9.73 -6.84
CA MET A 80 4.19 -10.42 -5.75
C MET A 80 5.10 -11.55 -6.25
N GLY A 81 4.82 -12.14 -7.40
CA GLY A 81 5.72 -13.10 -8.06
C GLY A 81 6.96 -12.44 -8.65
N GLU A 82 6.82 -11.26 -9.25
CA GLU A 82 7.92 -10.47 -9.81
C GLU A 82 8.86 -9.91 -8.74
N TYR A 83 8.28 -9.46 -7.63
CA TYR A 83 9.03 -8.88 -6.49
C TYR A 83 8.97 -9.82 -5.29
N SER A 84 9.73 -10.92 -5.33
CA SER A 84 9.68 -12.01 -4.33
C SER A 84 10.49 -11.75 -3.06
N ASP A 85 11.19 -10.63 -2.94
CA ASP A 85 12.11 -10.30 -1.84
C ASP A 85 11.71 -9.00 -1.10
N ILE A 86 10.41 -8.76 -0.97
CA ILE A 86 9.86 -7.57 -0.31
C ILE A 86 10.20 -7.57 1.17
N ASP A 87 10.73 -6.44 1.67
CA ASP A 87 10.92 -6.16 3.09
C ASP A 87 9.84 -5.22 3.65
N ILE A 88 9.31 -4.34 2.79
CA ILE A 88 8.33 -3.32 3.20
C ILE A 88 7.20 -3.25 2.17
N LEU A 89 5.97 -3.40 2.62
CA LEU A 89 4.77 -3.09 1.85
C LEU A 89 4.09 -1.86 2.43
N VAL A 90 3.89 -0.84 1.61
CA VAL A 90 2.99 0.29 1.94
C VAL A 90 1.78 0.23 1.02
N ASN A 91 0.60 0.04 1.56
CA ASN A 91 -0.64 0.12 0.80
C ASN A 91 -1.37 1.43 1.07
N SER A 92 -1.21 2.36 0.15
CA SER A 92 -1.89 3.67 0.11
C SER A 92 -2.98 3.73 -0.98
N ALA A 93 -3.24 2.62 -1.69
CA ALA A 93 -4.32 2.59 -2.64
C ALA A 93 -5.67 2.65 -1.93
N GLY A 94 -6.54 3.48 -2.46
CA GLY A 94 -7.90 3.61 -1.96
C GLY A 94 -8.71 4.56 -2.83
N ILE A 95 -10.01 4.27 -2.89
CA ILE A 95 -10.98 5.12 -3.55
C ILE A 95 -12.14 5.44 -2.60
N ALA A 96 -12.85 6.50 -2.87
CA ALA A 96 -14.10 6.84 -2.22
C ALA A 96 -15.14 7.19 -3.28
N ARG A 97 -16.36 6.74 -3.06
CA ARG A 97 -17.56 7.19 -3.75
C ARG A 97 -18.42 7.89 -2.69
N HIS A 98 -18.60 9.18 -2.86
CA HIS A 98 -19.38 9.98 -1.91
C HIS A 98 -20.80 10.09 -2.45
N THR A 99 -21.71 9.31 -1.86
CA THR A 99 -23.10 9.18 -2.31
C THR A 99 -23.97 8.99 -1.07
N PRO A 100 -25.17 9.58 -1.01
CA PRO A 100 -26.14 9.27 0.04
C PRO A 100 -26.35 7.75 0.13
N THR A 101 -26.47 7.22 1.31
CA THR A 101 -26.54 5.76 1.52
C THR A 101 -27.70 5.12 0.75
N VAL A 102 -28.83 5.84 0.62
CA VAL A 102 -30.02 5.38 -0.09
C VAL A 102 -29.84 5.34 -1.60
N ASP A 103 -28.85 6.06 -2.15
CA ASP A 103 -28.57 6.16 -3.59
C ASP A 103 -27.31 5.41 -3.99
N THR A 104 -26.63 4.75 -3.06
CA THR A 104 -25.41 3.99 -3.33
C THR A 104 -25.75 2.81 -4.24
N THR A 105 -25.08 2.74 -5.38
CA THR A 105 -25.25 1.62 -6.31
C THR A 105 -24.42 0.41 -5.90
N GLU A 106 -24.84 -0.79 -6.32
CA GLU A 106 -24.05 -2.01 -6.12
C GLU A 106 -22.66 -1.88 -6.74
N LEU A 107 -22.55 -1.26 -7.91
CA LEU A 107 -21.28 -1.03 -8.60
C LEU A 107 -20.34 -0.15 -7.78
N ASP A 108 -20.81 0.96 -7.22
CA ASP A 108 -19.99 1.84 -6.38
C ASP A 108 -19.58 1.15 -5.09
N PHE A 109 -20.48 0.36 -4.50
CA PHE A 109 -20.17 -0.45 -3.33
C PHE A 109 -19.05 -1.45 -3.62
N ASP A 110 -19.21 -2.24 -4.70
CA ASP A 110 -18.25 -3.29 -5.08
C ASP A 110 -16.90 -2.70 -5.49
N ASP A 111 -16.88 -1.59 -6.23
CA ASP A 111 -15.65 -0.87 -6.57
C ASP A 111 -14.87 -0.49 -5.31
N VAL A 112 -15.53 0.15 -4.34
CA VAL A 112 -14.88 0.62 -3.11
C VAL A 112 -14.42 -0.55 -2.25
N MET A 113 -15.23 -1.59 -2.10
CA MET A 113 -14.87 -2.81 -1.37
C MET A 113 -13.71 -3.56 -2.04
N SER A 114 -13.73 -3.66 -3.37
CA SER A 114 -12.69 -4.35 -4.14
C SER A 114 -11.32 -3.70 -3.98
N VAL A 115 -11.25 -2.36 -4.10
CA VAL A 115 -9.99 -1.62 -3.97
C VAL A 115 -9.56 -1.49 -2.51
N ASN A 116 -10.47 -1.08 -1.61
CA ASN A 116 -10.07 -0.69 -0.26
C ASN A 116 -9.91 -1.87 0.71
N VAL A 117 -10.66 -2.97 0.50
CA VAL A 117 -10.65 -4.12 1.43
C VAL A 117 -10.03 -5.33 0.77
N ARG A 118 -10.63 -5.80 -0.34
CA ARG A 118 -10.20 -7.04 -0.97
C ARG A 118 -8.75 -6.99 -1.44
N SER A 119 -8.37 -5.95 -2.18
CA SER A 119 -6.99 -5.82 -2.65
C SER A 119 -6.02 -5.64 -1.49
N ALA A 120 -6.37 -4.83 -0.49
CA ALA A 120 -5.55 -4.58 0.69
C ALA A 120 -5.26 -5.86 1.48
N TYR A 121 -6.28 -6.72 1.65
CA TYR A 121 -6.13 -8.01 2.30
C TYR A 121 -5.14 -8.91 1.55
N PHE A 122 -5.32 -9.09 0.24
CA PHE A 122 -4.49 -10.01 -0.54
C PHE A 122 -3.07 -9.49 -0.78
N LEU A 123 -2.86 -8.16 -0.84
CA LEU A 123 -1.54 -7.54 -0.85
C LEU A 123 -0.80 -7.86 0.46
N ALA A 124 -1.43 -7.61 1.60
CA ALA A 124 -0.85 -7.89 2.92
C ALA A 124 -0.56 -9.39 3.10
N GLN A 125 -1.52 -10.26 2.74
CA GLN A 125 -1.34 -11.72 2.82
C GLN A 125 -0.14 -12.18 1.96
N SER A 126 -0.03 -11.68 0.74
CA SER A 126 1.03 -12.10 -0.18
C SER A 126 2.39 -11.61 0.29
N ALA A 127 2.49 -10.36 0.77
CA ALA A 127 3.71 -9.83 1.37
C ALA A 127 4.11 -10.61 2.63
N ALA A 128 3.16 -10.89 3.53
CA ALA A 128 3.41 -11.68 4.73
C ALA A 128 3.94 -13.08 4.41
N LYS A 129 3.36 -13.77 3.41
CA LYS A 129 3.85 -15.09 2.96
C LYS A 129 5.32 -15.03 2.53
N GLN A 130 5.72 -14.00 1.79
CA GLN A 130 7.12 -13.82 1.37
C GLN A 130 8.03 -13.53 2.55
N MET A 131 7.65 -12.59 3.42
CA MET A 131 8.44 -12.23 4.61
C MET A 131 8.63 -13.42 5.56
N ILE A 132 7.60 -14.23 5.75
CA ILE A 132 7.67 -15.47 6.54
C ILE A 132 8.59 -16.50 5.87
N SER A 133 8.42 -16.73 4.56
CA SER A 133 9.25 -17.68 3.80
C SER A 133 10.73 -17.28 3.78
N LYS A 134 11.01 -15.98 3.71
CA LYS A 134 12.37 -15.42 3.76
C LYS A 134 13.01 -15.54 5.17
N GLY A 135 12.22 -15.64 6.22
CA GLY A 135 12.68 -15.75 7.60
C GLY A 135 13.33 -14.50 8.18
N THR A 136 13.31 -13.36 7.46
CA THR A 136 13.93 -12.10 7.90
C THR A 136 12.94 -11.08 8.47
N GLY A 137 11.65 -11.45 8.47
CA GLY A 137 10.58 -10.52 8.83
C GLY A 137 10.38 -9.43 7.79
N GLY A 138 9.64 -8.40 8.17
CA GLY A 138 9.34 -7.25 7.31
C GLY A 138 8.31 -6.33 7.96
N SER A 139 7.86 -5.32 7.21
CA SER A 139 6.84 -4.37 7.66
C SER A 139 5.72 -4.23 6.63
N ILE A 140 4.47 -4.33 7.09
CA ILE A 140 3.27 -4.11 6.28
C ILE A 140 2.52 -2.91 6.85
N ILE A 141 2.38 -1.87 6.04
CA ILE A 141 1.75 -0.60 6.42
C ILE A 141 0.50 -0.40 5.57
N GLN A 142 -0.66 -0.33 6.21
CA GLN A 142 -1.94 -0.04 5.57
C GLN A 142 -2.35 1.40 5.89
N ILE A 143 -2.58 2.22 4.87
CA ILE A 143 -3.08 3.58 5.09
C ILE A 143 -4.57 3.55 5.37
N SER A 144 -4.92 3.75 6.62
CA SER A 144 -6.28 3.83 7.10
C SER A 144 -6.87 5.25 6.91
N SER A 145 -7.76 5.66 7.75
CA SER A 145 -8.41 6.97 7.72
C SER A 145 -8.98 7.32 9.10
N GLN A 146 -9.17 8.60 9.38
CA GLN A 146 -10.05 9.05 10.46
C GLN A 146 -11.44 8.38 10.36
N MET A 147 -11.92 8.12 9.16
CA MET A 147 -13.19 7.42 8.91
C MET A 147 -13.21 5.95 9.34
N ALA A 148 -12.13 5.43 9.87
CA ALA A 148 -12.09 4.14 10.55
C ALA A 148 -12.53 4.21 12.04
N HIS A 149 -12.76 5.41 12.54
CA HIS A 149 -13.14 5.65 13.95
C HIS A 149 -14.44 6.46 14.09
N VAL A 150 -14.81 7.19 13.05
CA VAL A 150 -16.00 8.05 13.02
C VAL A 150 -16.80 7.84 11.73
N GLY A 151 -18.07 8.21 11.74
CA GLY A 151 -18.92 8.27 10.55
C GLY A 151 -18.75 9.60 9.80
N GLY A 152 -19.26 9.65 8.57
CA GLY A 152 -19.33 10.87 7.77
C GLY A 152 -20.51 10.83 6.82
N ILE A 153 -21.07 12.00 6.53
CA ILE A 153 -22.17 12.15 5.56
C ILE A 153 -21.70 11.64 4.19
N ASP A 154 -22.54 10.88 3.50
CA ASP A 154 -22.31 10.32 2.18
C ASP A 154 -21.05 9.42 2.09
N ARG A 155 -20.63 8.81 3.19
CA ARG A 155 -19.38 8.02 3.27
C ARG A 155 -19.55 6.63 3.86
N ALA A 156 -20.78 6.10 3.93
CA ALA A 156 -21.06 4.84 4.63
C ALA A 156 -20.15 3.70 4.14
N VAL A 157 -20.06 3.48 2.83
CA VAL A 157 -19.22 2.40 2.27
C VAL A 157 -17.73 2.66 2.57
N TYR A 158 -17.25 3.88 2.33
CA TYR A 158 -15.85 4.24 2.62
C TYR A 158 -15.50 4.04 4.09
N CYS A 159 -16.35 4.53 5.01
CA CYS A 159 -16.18 4.31 6.46
C CYS A 159 -16.12 2.82 6.77
N GLY A 160 -17.05 2.03 6.24
CA GLY A 160 -17.08 0.58 6.39
C GLY A 160 -15.76 -0.07 5.95
N THR A 161 -15.22 0.33 4.80
CA THR A 161 -13.93 -0.21 4.33
C THR A 161 -12.76 0.13 5.26
N LYS A 162 -12.73 1.34 5.82
CA LYS A 162 -11.64 1.76 6.69
C LYS A 162 -11.73 1.12 8.08
N HIS A 163 -12.94 0.90 8.63
CA HIS A 163 -13.15 0.08 9.82
C HIS A 163 -12.72 -1.39 9.57
N ALA A 164 -13.04 -1.95 8.40
CA ALA A 164 -12.62 -3.30 8.02
C ALA A 164 -11.10 -3.45 8.01
N ILE A 165 -10.37 -2.49 7.42
CA ILE A 165 -8.90 -2.49 7.38
C ILE A 165 -8.30 -2.45 8.79
N GLU A 166 -8.85 -1.67 9.72
CA GLU A 166 -8.39 -1.67 11.12
C GLU A 166 -8.56 -3.04 11.78
N GLY A 167 -9.72 -3.67 11.59
CA GLY A 167 -9.98 -5.00 12.13
C GLY A 167 -9.05 -6.07 11.53
N ILE A 168 -8.91 -6.08 10.21
CA ILE A 168 -8.02 -6.98 9.48
C ILE A 168 -6.56 -6.81 9.96
N ASN A 169 -6.10 -5.56 10.04
CA ASN A 169 -4.72 -5.27 10.41
C ASN A 169 -4.40 -5.70 11.84
N LYS A 170 -5.33 -5.49 12.77
CA LYS A 170 -5.19 -5.97 14.17
C LYS A 170 -5.08 -7.49 14.25
N SER A 171 -5.91 -8.22 13.50
CA SER A 171 -5.85 -9.68 13.46
C SER A 171 -4.54 -10.17 12.86
N MET A 172 -4.16 -9.65 11.70
CA MET A 172 -2.89 -10.02 11.03
C MET A 172 -1.67 -9.72 11.91
N ALA A 173 -1.69 -8.62 12.67
CA ALA A 173 -0.58 -8.26 13.57
C ALA A 173 -0.40 -9.25 14.73
N ILE A 174 -1.46 -9.95 15.13
CA ILE A 174 -1.40 -11.01 16.16
C ILE A 174 -0.92 -12.33 15.55
N GLU A 175 -1.34 -12.60 14.31
CA GLU A 175 -1.00 -13.86 13.62
C GLU A 175 0.46 -13.90 13.16
N PHE A 176 1.03 -12.77 12.77
CA PHE A 176 2.38 -12.67 12.21
C PHE A 176 3.43 -12.24 13.23
#